data_3b2b75d451338ec4f7904af0c6b7b847
#
_entry.id   3b2b75d451338ec4f7904af0c6b7b847
#
_cell.length_a   1.000
_cell.length_b   1.000
_cell.length_c   1.000
_cell.angle_alpha   90.00
_cell.angle_beta   90.00
_cell.angle_gamma   90.00
#
_symmetry.space_group_name_H-M   'P 1'
#
loop_
_entity.id
_entity.type
_entity.pdbx_description
1 polymer ?
#
loop_
_entity_poly.entity_id
_entity_poly.type
_entity_poly.pdbx_seq_one_letter_code
_entity_poly.pdbx_strand_id
1 'polypeptide(L)'
;QAGSAVLANASVLVDGAAASCPAGSVRAAVAVNAADDLTAWSLADDGSISAVSGAYDAGQQTYAFDVVNGVTAIARFPFTDVVAGTWYYGAAAYAYNNGLFAGMTPTTFAPNATMTRAMLVSVLWRLAGEPAPKAPNTFVDVPDGAWYTDAVTWAAENGVVSGIGGSRFDPSGFVTREQTAEILYNYAHSKGYDVSARADLTVFPDAGSVSGWAEKALSWANAAGLINGTVRDGQTILDPQGSASRAQVAMILMNYVEHVVNA
;
A
#
# COMPACT_ATOMS: atom_id res chain seq x y z
N GLN A 1 18.77 -0.76 20.32
CA GLN A 1 17.95 -0.28 21.46
C GLN A 1 16.53 -0.15 20.93
N ALA A 2 15.59 -0.93 21.50
CA ALA A 2 14.18 -0.74 21.26
C ALA A 2 13.82 0.67 21.76
N GLY A 3 13.29 1.52 20.87
CA GLY A 3 12.83 2.85 21.24
C GLY A 3 11.71 2.72 22.26
N SER A 4 11.61 3.70 23.17
CA SER A 4 10.52 3.75 24.15
C SER A 4 9.20 3.91 23.42
N ALA A 5 8.29 2.96 23.57
CA ALA A 5 6.91 3.10 23.14
C ALA A 5 6.09 3.78 24.25
N VAL A 6 5.21 4.68 23.90
CA VAL A 6 4.18 5.19 24.82
C VAL A 6 2.96 4.29 24.67
N LEU A 7 2.55 3.67 25.77
CA LEU A 7 1.33 2.85 25.80
C LEU A 7 0.18 3.70 26.35
N ALA A 8 -0.90 3.79 25.57
CA ALA A 8 -2.14 4.42 25.96
C ALA A 8 -3.25 3.35 25.99
N ASN A 9 -3.93 3.23 27.13
CA ASN A 9 -5.14 2.42 27.21
C ASN A 9 -6.33 3.38 27.15
N ALA A 10 -7.15 3.25 26.12
CA ALA A 10 -8.31 4.06 25.89
C ALA A 10 -9.57 3.18 25.77
N SER A 11 -10.62 3.57 26.46
CA SER A 11 -11.93 2.97 26.30
C SER A 11 -13.01 4.04 26.30
N VAL A 12 -14.04 3.82 25.50
CA VAL A 12 -15.24 4.66 25.52
C VAL A 12 -16.25 4.00 26.44
N LEU A 13 -16.74 4.72 27.43
CA LEU A 13 -17.75 4.28 28.35
C LEU A 13 -19.06 5.04 28.12
N VAL A 14 -20.16 4.34 28.03
CA VAL A 14 -21.51 4.91 28.04
C VAL A 14 -22.19 4.39 29.30
N ASP A 15 -22.60 5.31 30.17
CA ASP A 15 -23.19 4.99 31.49
C ASP A 15 -22.34 4.02 32.34
N GLY A 16 -21.00 4.15 32.20
CA GLY A 16 -20.03 3.32 32.92
C GLY A 16 -19.76 1.94 32.34
N ALA A 17 -20.42 1.54 31.24
CA ALA A 17 -20.16 0.32 30.52
C ALA A 17 -19.31 0.56 29.26
N ALA A 18 -18.40 -0.35 28.96
CA ALA A 18 -17.59 -0.25 27.73
C ALA A 18 -18.50 -0.27 26.49
N ALA A 19 -18.35 0.73 25.63
CA ALA A 19 -19.12 0.87 24.42
C ALA A 19 -18.22 0.69 23.19
N SER A 20 -18.77 0.12 22.13
CA SER A 20 -18.10 0.07 20.82
C SER A 20 -18.02 1.48 20.25
N CYS A 21 -16.83 1.88 19.81
CA CYS A 21 -16.58 3.18 19.18
C CYS A 21 -16.26 2.96 17.69
N PRO A 22 -17.07 3.49 16.76
CA PRO A 22 -16.70 3.45 15.34
C PRO A 22 -15.37 4.18 15.12
N ALA A 23 -14.51 3.66 14.24
CA ALA A 23 -13.23 4.28 13.92
C ALA A 23 -13.41 5.76 13.52
N GLY A 24 -12.55 6.63 14.06
CA GLY A 24 -12.58 8.06 13.79
C GLY A 24 -13.66 8.87 14.52
N SER A 25 -14.55 8.24 15.32
CA SER A 25 -15.61 8.96 16.03
C SER A 25 -15.12 9.68 17.30
N VAL A 26 -14.03 9.23 17.90
CA VAL A 26 -13.37 9.85 19.06
C VAL A 26 -11.88 9.86 18.85
N ARG A 27 -11.24 10.99 19.16
CA ARG A 27 -9.77 11.12 19.13
C ARG A 27 -9.22 11.37 20.51
N ALA A 28 -8.12 10.73 20.82
CA ALA A 28 -7.32 11.01 22.01
C ALA A 28 -5.98 11.64 21.60
N ALA A 29 -5.40 12.41 22.50
CA ALA A 29 -4.05 12.95 22.33
C ALA A 29 -3.22 12.63 23.56
N VAL A 30 -1.98 12.19 23.36
CA VAL A 30 -1.02 11.92 24.44
C VAL A 30 0.23 12.76 24.23
N ALA A 31 0.81 13.24 25.33
CA ALA A 31 2.09 13.92 25.27
C ALA A 31 3.19 12.92 24.90
N VAL A 32 4.04 13.30 23.96
CA VAL A 32 5.15 12.47 23.49
C VAL A 32 6.42 13.31 23.34
N ASN A 33 7.53 12.84 23.88
CA ASN A 33 8.82 13.51 23.77
C ASN A 33 9.55 13.06 22.49
N ALA A 34 8.92 13.19 21.32
CA ALA A 34 9.50 12.65 20.12
C ALA A 34 9.08 13.38 18.85
N ALA A 35 9.88 13.22 17.85
CA ALA A 35 9.79 13.81 16.54
C ALA A 35 8.75 13.12 15.63
N ASP A 36 8.66 13.61 14.41
CA ASP A 36 7.68 13.41 13.35
C ASP A 36 7.49 11.97 12.83
N ASP A 37 8.20 10.97 13.36
CA ASP A 37 8.21 9.57 12.88
C ASP A 37 7.41 8.59 13.75
N LEU A 38 6.43 9.12 14.51
CA LEU A 38 5.57 8.31 15.37
C LEU A 38 4.39 7.71 14.59
N THR A 39 4.03 6.50 14.98
CA THR A 39 2.83 5.79 14.52
C THR A 39 2.08 5.18 15.69
N ALA A 40 0.77 5.06 15.57
CA ALA A 40 -0.08 4.43 16.57
C ALA A 40 -0.52 3.04 16.12
N TRP A 41 -0.55 2.11 17.05
CA TRP A 41 -0.91 0.71 16.86
C TRP A 41 -1.89 0.28 17.92
N SER A 42 -3.01 -0.33 17.55
CA SER A 42 -3.85 -1.02 18.50
C SER A 42 -3.38 -2.46 18.68
N LEU A 43 -3.38 -2.92 19.93
CA LEU A 43 -3.12 -4.30 20.31
C LEU A 43 -4.44 -4.90 20.79
N ALA A 44 -4.95 -5.90 20.07
CA ALA A 44 -6.14 -6.63 20.46
C ALA A 44 -5.82 -7.74 21.47
N ASP A 45 -6.85 -8.24 22.17
CA ASP A 45 -6.70 -9.27 23.20
C ASP A 45 -6.19 -10.61 22.64
N ASP A 46 -6.39 -10.87 21.35
CA ASP A 46 -5.87 -12.05 20.65
C ASP A 46 -4.40 -11.90 20.22
N GLY A 47 -3.77 -10.75 20.54
CA GLY A 47 -2.39 -10.43 20.18
C GLY A 47 -2.23 -9.85 18.78
N SER A 48 -3.30 -9.67 18.03
CA SER A 48 -3.24 -9.02 16.73
C SER A 48 -2.94 -7.53 16.88
N ILE A 49 -2.18 -6.97 15.90
CA ILE A 49 -1.76 -5.58 15.88
C ILE A 49 -2.33 -4.94 14.61
N SER A 50 -3.02 -3.82 14.79
CA SER A 50 -3.59 -3.04 13.70
C SER A 50 -3.10 -1.59 13.77
N ALA A 51 -2.89 -0.96 12.61
CA ALA A 51 -2.57 0.45 12.56
C ALA A 51 -3.78 1.30 12.99
N VAL A 52 -3.49 2.38 13.71
CA VAL A 52 -4.48 3.36 14.14
C VAL A 52 -4.15 4.69 13.47
N SER A 53 -5.16 5.33 12.87
CA SER A 53 -4.99 6.66 12.29
C SER A 53 -4.59 7.67 13.37
N GLY A 54 -3.55 8.45 13.09
CA GLY A 54 -3.06 9.45 14.02
C GLY A 54 -2.07 10.41 13.39
N ALA A 55 -1.81 11.53 14.09
CA ALA A 55 -0.86 12.54 13.66
C ALA A 55 -0.16 13.19 14.86
N TYR A 56 1.10 13.55 14.69
CA TYR A 56 1.88 14.30 15.65
C TYR A 56 1.66 15.80 15.47
N ASP A 57 1.38 16.49 16.58
CA ASP A 57 1.32 17.95 16.67
C ASP A 57 2.61 18.46 17.34
N ALA A 58 3.50 19.04 16.54
CA ALA A 58 4.78 19.56 17.01
C ALA A 58 4.61 20.80 17.92
N GLY A 59 3.53 21.57 17.76
CA GLY A 59 3.25 22.77 18.58
C GLY A 59 2.82 22.40 19.99
N GLN A 60 2.09 21.32 20.15
CA GLN A 60 1.60 20.83 21.44
C GLN A 60 2.44 19.68 21.99
N GLN A 61 3.37 19.13 21.21
CA GLN A 61 4.15 17.93 21.54
C GLN A 61 3.24 16.75 21.94
N THR A 62 2.16 16.56 21.18
CA THR A 62 1.19 15.50 21.38
C THR A 62 1.03 14.65 20.11
N TYR A 63 0.71 13.37 20.30
CA TYR A 63 0.27 12.50 19.22
C TYR A 63 -1.24 12.26 19.39
N ALA A 64 -2.02 12.75 18.42
CA ALA A 64 -3.46 12.55 18.38
C ALA A 64 -3.79 11.31 17.53
N PHE A 65 -4.65 10.43 18.02
CA PHE A 65 -5.01 9.18 17.33
C PHE A 65 -6.50 8.86 17.52
N ASP A 66 -7.04 8.09 16.58
CA ASP A 66 -8.41 7.61 16.69
C ASP A 66 -8.52 6.57 17.81
N VAL A 67 -9.48 6.77 18.70
CA VAL A 67 -9.68 5.82 19.81
C VAL A 67 -10.26 4.53 19.26
N VAL A 68 -9.56 3.43 19.55
CA VAL A 68 -10.05 2.06 19.42
C VAL A 68 -10.05 1.43 20.81
N ASN A 69 -11.03 0.60 21.12
CA ASN A 69 -11.06 -0.05 22.43
C ASN A 69 -9.82 -0.95 22.59
N GLY A 70 -9.12 -0.82 23.71
CA GLY A 70 -7.94 -1.59 24.04
C GLY A 70 -6.67 -0.74 24.20
N VAL A 71 -5.53 -1.39 24.07
CA VAL A 71 -4.22 -0.76 24.21
C VAL A 71 -3.75 -0.18 22.87
N THR A 72 -3.41 1.08 22.86
CA THR A 72 -2.74 1.73 21.72
C THR A 72 -1.28 1.98 22.08
N ALA A 73 -0.37 1.47 21.26
CA ALA A 73 1.05 1.73 21.33
C ALA A 73 1.42 2.85 20.36
N ILE A 74 2.10 3.87 20.83
CA ILE A 74 2.64 4.93 19.98
C ILE A 74 4.15 4.75 19.96
N ALA A 75 4.68 4.42 18.80
CA ALA A 75 6.09 4.07 18.62
C ALA A 75 6.64 4.71 17.34
N ARG A 76 7.96 4.75 17.23
CA ARG A 76 8.61 5.17 16.00
C ARG A 76 8.35 4.21 14.86
N PHE A 77 8.26 4.77 13.65
CA PHE A 77 8.23 3.99 12.42
C PHE A 77 9.49 3.10 12.34
N PRO A 78 9.34 1.77 12.13
CA PRO A 78 10.43 0.83 12.43
C PRO A 78 11.57 0.85 11.42
N PHE A 79 11.37 1.43 10.23
CA PHE A 79 12.32 1.28 9.12
C PHE A 79 13.35 2.40 9.11
N THR A 80 14.60 2.05 9.38
CA THR A 80 15.72 3.00 9.47
C THR A 80 16.20 3.51 8.10
N ASP A 81 15.81 2.83 7.02
CA ASP A 81 16.14 3.19 5.64
C ASP A 81 15.04 4.04 4.97
N VAL A 82 13.98 4.40 5.69
CA VAL A 82 12.95 5.35 5.27
C VAL A 82 13.13 6.63 6.05
N VAL A 83 13.84 7.59 5.44
CA VAL A 83 14.24 8.84 6.09
C VAL A 83 13.12 9.87 5.99
N ALA A 84 12.80 10.53 7.12
CA ALA A 84 11.83 11.63 7.15
C ALA A 84 12.21 12.74 6.16
N GLY A 85 11.21 13.32 5.49
CA GLY A 85 11.40 14.34 4.46
C GLY A 85 11.73 13.80 3.06
N THR A 86 11.91 12.48 2.88
CA THR A 86 11.95 11.91 1.54
C THR A 86 10.56 11.87 0.92
N TRP A 87 10.47 11.94 -0.42
CA TRP A 87 9.20 11.97 -1.15
C TRP A 87 8.31 10.74 -0.89
N TYR A 88 8.90 9.61 -0.49
CA TYR A 88 8.19 8.35 -0.24
C TYR A 88 7.91 8.09 1.24
N TYR A 89 8.37 8.93 2.17
CA TYR A 89 8.21 8.68 3.60
C TYR A 89 6.74 8.45 3.99
N GLY A 90 5.86 9.39 3.62
CA GLY A 90 4.43 9.28 3.90
C GLY A 90 3.79 8.04 3.29
N ALA A 91 4.16 7.71 2.06
CA ALA A 91 3.63 6.54 1.37
C ALA A 91 4.12 5.21 1.98
N ALA A 92 5.39 5.13 2.38
CA ALA A 92 5.93 3.95 3.06
C ALA A 92 5.28 3.75 4.45
N ALA A 93 5.09 4.85 5.20
CA ALA A 93 4.37 4.82 6.47
C ALA A 93 2.91 4.41 6.29
N TYR A 94 2.21 5.01 5.31
CA TYR A 94 0.84 4.64 4.96
C TYR A 94 0.73 3.14 4.63
N ALA A 95 1.58 2.65 3.72
CA ALA A 95 1.53 1.27 3.27
C ALA A 95 1.82 0.26 4.39
N TYR A 96 2.75 0.60 5.29
CA TYR A 96 3.05 -0.21 6.45
C TYR A 96 1.93 -0.17 7.50
N ASN A 97 1.45 1.03 7.85
CA ASN A 97 0.42 1.23 8.87
C ASN A 97 -0.93 0.60 8.48
N ASN A 98 -1.22 0.50 7.19
CA ASN A 98 -2.41 -0.17 6.67
C ASN A 98 -2.18 -1.66 6.35
N GLY A 99 -1.06 -2.24 6.80
CA GLY A 99 -0.78 -3.66 6.60
C GLY A 99 -0.53 -4.08 5.15
N LEU A 100 -0.44 -3.11 4.22
CA LEU A 100 -0.24 -3.40 2.78
C LEU A 100 1.18 -3.93 2.53
N PHE A 101 2.17 -3.30 3.17
CA PHE A 101 3.57 -3.70 3.08
C PHE A 101 4.12 -4.13 4.43
N ALA A 102 4.81 -5.26 4.43
CA ALA A 102 5.76 -5.57 5.49
C ALA A 102 7.15 -5.02 5.13
N GLY A 103 8.03 -4.87 6.13
CA GLY A 103 9.45 -4.67 5.88
C GLY A 103 10.08 -5.88 5.20
N MET A 104 11.19 -5.68 4.52
CA MET A 104 12.05 -6.79 4.06
C MET A 104 12.73 -7.47 5.25
N THR A 105 12.98 -6.69 6.31
CA THR A 105 13.38 -7.12 7.66
C THR A 105 12.59 -6.32 8.70
N PRO A 106 12.69 -6.61 10.00
CA PRO A 106 12.02 -5.82 11.04
C PRO A 106 12.37 -4.33 11.03
N THR A 107 13.51 -3.93 10.47
CA THR A 107 14.01 -2.54 10.48
C THR A 107 14.33 -1.98 9.10
N THR A 108 14.04 -2.71 8.03
CA THR A 108 14.36 -2.31 6.66
C THR A 108 13.14 -2.44 5.77
N PHE A 109 12.71 -1.33 5.17
CA PHE A 109 11.65 -1.29 4.16
C PHE A 109 12.14 -1.63 2.77
N ALA A 110 13.39 -1.26 2.46
CA ALA A 110 14.03 -1.32 1.15
C ALA A 110 13.30 -0.51 0.07
N PRO A 111 13.18 0.83 0.21
CA PRO A 111 12.35 1.68 -0.66
C PRO A 111 12.75 1.61 -2.14
N ASN A 112 14.04 1.42 -2.42
CA ASN A 112 14.59 1.35 -3.77
C ASN A 112 14.62 -0.07 -4.36
N ALA A 113 14.27 -1.10 -3.59
CA ALA A 113 14.21 -2.46 -4.11
C ALA A 113 13.09 -2.59 -5.14
N THR A 114 13.35 -3.32 -6.21
CA THR A 114 12.37 -3.57 -7.26
C THR A 114 11.26 -4.50 -6.77
N MET A 115 10.03 -4.19 -7.12
CA MET A 115 8.88 -5.05 -6.84
C MET A 115 8.83 -6.25 -7.78
N THR A 116 8.55 -7.42 -7.22
CA THR A 116 8.20 -8.58 -8.03
C THR A 116 6.69 -8.63 -8.29
N ARG A 117 6.30 -9.42 -9.30
CA ARG A 117 4.87 -9.64 -9.62
C ARG A 117 4.11 -10.22 -8.43
N ALA A 118 4.71 -11.20 -7.74
CA ALA A 118 4.12 -11.78 -6.53
C ALA A 118 3.95 -10.75 -5.41
N MET A 119 4.93 -9.86 -5.20
CA MET A 119 4.82 -8.79 -4.21
C MET A 119 3.66 -7.84 -4.51
N LEU A 120 3.55 -7.35 -5.76
CA LEU A 120 2.47 -6.43 -6.14
C LEU A 120 1.09 -7.05 -5.92
N VAL A 121 0.91 -8.29 -6.39
CA VAL A 121 -0.37 -9.00 -6.25
C VAL A 121 -0.73 -9.25 -4.79
N SER A 122 0.26 -9.61 -3.96
CA SER A 122 0.02 -9.81 -2.52
C SER A 122 -0.37 -8.53 -1.80
N VAL A 123 0.15 -7.38 -2.23
CA VAL A 123 -0.27 -6.08 -1.67
C VAL A 123 -1.73 -5.77 -2.05
N LEU A 124 -2.14 -6.03 -3.30
CA LEU A 124 -3.53 -5.84 -3.73
C LEU A 124 -4.48 -6.82 -3.03
N TRP A 125 -4.04 -8.04 -2.80
CA TRP A 125 -4.80 -9.03 -2.05
C TRP A 125 -5.03 -8.59 -0.60
N ARG A 126 -4.01 -8.04 0.06
CA ARG A 126 -4.14 -7.41 1.39
C ARG A 126 -5.08 -6.20 1.36
N LEU A 127 -4.96 -5.34 0.37
CA LEU A 127 -5.88 -4.21 0.18
C LEU A 127 -7.34 -4.68 -0.01
N ALA A 128 -7.54 -5.88 -0.56
CA ALA A 128 -8.86 -6.50 -0.68
C ALA A 128 -9.37 -7.18 0.59
N GLY A 129 -8.58 -7.23 1.67
CA GLY A 129 -8.91 -7.91 2.93
C GLY A 129 -8.57 -9.39 2.94
N GLU A 130 -7.58 -9.81 2.16
CA GLU A 130 -7.03 -11.19 2.10
C GLU A 130 -8.11 -12.27 1.84
N PRO A 131 -9.00 -12.10 0.86
CA PRO A 131 -10.07 -13.06 0.62
C PRO A 131 -9.50 -14.41 0.17
N ALA A 132 -9.97 -15.50 0.76
CA ALA A 132 -9.57 -16.85 0.37
C ALA A 132 -9.92 -17.12 -1.11
N PRO A 133 -9.02 -17.69 -1.91
CA PRO A 133 -9.32 -18.10 -3.29
C PRO A 133 -10.39 -19.20 -3.27
N LYS A 134 -11.24 -19.20 -4.30
CA LYS A 134 -12.35 -20.17 -4.47
C LYS A 134 -12.01 -21.32 -5.39
N ALA A 135 -10.97 -21.16 -6.21
CA ALA A 135 -10.49 -22.14 -7.17
C ALA A 135 -9.04 -22.55 -6.84
N PRO A 136 -8.59 -23.74 -7.27
CA PRO A 136 -7.19 -24.14 -7.13
C PRO A 136 -6.28 -23.27 -8.01
N ASN A 137 -5.02 -23.13 -7.58
CA ASN A 137 -3.98 -22.49 -8.40
C ASN A 137 -3.80 -23.25 -9.72
N THR A 138 -3.67 -22.52 -10.82
CA THR A 138 -3.48 -23.08 -12.17
C THR A 138 -2.08 -22.81 -12.76
N PHE A 139 -1.23 -22.08 -12.03
CA PHE A 139 0.12 -21.74 -12.49
C PHE A 139 1.14 -22.77 -12.03
N VAL A 140 1.89 -23.33 -12.99
CA VAL A 140 2.88 -24.38 -12.72
C VAL A 140 4.13 -23.89 -11.97
N ASP A 141 4.37 -22.58 -11.96
CA ASP A 141 5.49 -21.93 -11.28
C ASP A 141 5.08 -21.21 -9.98
N VAL A 142 3.87 -21.45 -9.51
CA VAL A 142 3.37 -20.98 -8.21
C VAL A 142 3.17 -22.24 -7.34
N PRO A 143 4.15 -22.59 -6.49
CA PRO A 143 4.06 -23.77 -5.64
C PRO A 143 3.00 -23.61 -4.56
N ASP A 144 2.37 -24.69 -4.14
CA ASP A 144 1.43 -24.68 -3.02
C ASP A 144 2.14 -24.28 -1.73
N GLY A 145 1.45 -23.45 -0.91
CA GLY A 145 1.95 -23.02 0.39
C GLY A 145 3.06 -21.95 0.34
N ALA A 146 3.40 -21.40 -0.83
CA ALA A 146 4.22 -20.20 -0.88
C ALA A 146 3.45 -19.00 -0.31
N TRP A 147 4.15 -18.02 0.23
CA TRP A 147 3.54 -16.83 0.86
C TRP A 147 2.66 -15.99 -0.06
N TYR A 148 2.76 -16.21 -1.37
CA TYR A 148 2.00 -15.52 -2.41
C TYR A 148 0.96 -16.40 -3.11
N THR A 149 0.87 -17.70 -2.78
CA THR A 149 0.01 -18.64 -3.52
C THR A 149 -1.46 -18.20 -3.53
N ASP A 150 -2.00 -17.88 -2.37
CA ASP A 150 -3.41 -17.46 -2.23
C ASP A 150 -3.66 -16.13 -2.94
N ALA A 151 -2.75 -15.18 -2.80
CA ALA A 151 -2.83 -13.88 -3.46
C ALA A 151 -2.83 -14.01 -4.99
N VAL A 152 -1.93 -14.82 -5.54
CA VAL A 152 -1.85 -15.05 -7.01
C VAL A 152 -3.08 -15.77 -7.52
N THR A 153 -3.53 -16.80 -6.81
CA THR A 153 -4.74 -17.57 -7.17
C THR A 153 -5.97 -16.69 -7.16
N TRP A 154 -6.16 -15.91 -6.08
CA TRP A 154 -7.25 -14.94 -5.96
C TRP A 154 -7.21 -13.88 -7.07
N ALA A 155 -6.04 -13.32 -7.37
CA ALA A 155 -5.92 -12.30 -8.40
C ALA A 155 -6.22 -12.82 -9.80
N ALA A 156 -5.83 -14.06 -10.10
CA ALA A 156 -6.14 -14.71 -11.37
C ALA A 156 -7.63 -14.98 -11.53
N GLU A 157 -8.29 -15.55 -10.49
CA GLU A 157 -9.72 -15.86 -10.56
C GLU A 157 -10.61 -14.60 -10.65
N ASN A 158 -10.13 -13.46 -10.15
CA ASN A 158 -10.83 -12.16 -10.23
C ASN A 158 -10.42 -11.31 -11.44
N GLY A 159 -9.62 -11.85 -12.36
CA GLY A 159 -9.20 -11.15 -13.57
C GLY A 159 -8.24 -9.98 -13.33
N VAL A 160 -7.66 -9.88 -12.13
CA VAL A 160 -6.68 -8.81 -11.76
C VAL A 160 -5.36 -9.04 -12.49
N VAL A 161 -4.95 -10.30 -12.64
CA VAL A 161 -3.73 -10.68 -13.37
C VAL A 161 -3.98 -11.81 -14.34
N SER A 162 -3.13 -11.86 -15.37
CA SER A 162 -2.99 -12.99 -16.26
C SER A 162 -1.58 -13.59 -16.14
N GLY A 163 -1.43 -14.83 -16.58
CA GLY A 163 -0.11 -15.46 -16.73
C GLY A 163 0.69 -14.84 -17.88
N ILE A 164 1.97 -15.19 -17.92
CA ILE A 164 2.90 -14.79 -18.99
C ILE A 164 2.92 -15.78 -20.17
N GLY A 165 1.99 -16.74 -20.18
CA GLY A 165 1.92 -17.85 -21.16
C GLY A 165 2.42 -19.17 -20.59
N GLY A 166 2.06 -20.28 -21.21
CA GLY A 166 2.47 -21.63 -20.78
C GLY A 166 2.04 -22.00 -19.35
N SER A 167 0.90 -21.50 -18.89
CA SER A 167 0.42 -21.67 -17.50
C SER A 167 1.42 -21.17 -16.44
N ARG A 168 2.19 -20.13 -16.73
CA ARG A 168 3.16 -19.52 -15.82
C ARG A 168 2.72 -18.12 -15.40
N PHE A 169 2.95 -17.79 -14.13
CA PHE A 169 2.72 -16.46 -13.55
C PHE A 169 3.97 -15.60 -13.50
N ASP A 170 5.14 -16.21 -13.36
CA ASP A 170 6.44 -15.56 -13.10
C ASP A 170 6.46 -14.76 -11.78
N PRO A 171 6.31 -15.42 -10.61
CA PRO A 171 6.19 -14.74 -9.33
C PRO A 171 7.41 -13.91 -8.95
N SER A 172 8.60 -14.29 -9.43
CA SER A 172 9.87 -13.62 -9.16
C SER A 172 10.24 -12.57 -10.20
N GLY A 173 9.53 -12.51 -11.32
CA GLY A 173 9.73 -11.50 -12.36
C GLY A 173 9.47 -10.11 -11.82
N PHE A 174 10.30 -9.14 -12.17
CA PHE A 174 10.10 -7.75 -11.80
C PHE A 174 8.93 -7.15 -12.56
N VAL A 175 8.10 -6.37 -11.86
CA VAL A 175 6.97 -5.71 -12.48
C VAL A 175 7.40 -4.37 -13.06
N THR A 176 7.03 -4.12 -14.33
CA THR A 176 7.25 -2.83 -14.97
C THR A 176 6.18 -1.81 -14.56
N ARG A 177 6.42 -0.53 -14.86
CA ARG A 177 5.45 0.53 -14.56
C ARG A 177 4.16 0.36 -15.36
N GLU A 178 4.24 -0.04 -16.64
CA GLU A 178 3.05 -0.33 -17.45
C GLU A 178 2.31 -1.59 -16.98
N GLN A 179 3.02 -2.62 -16.50
CA GLN A 179 2.38 -3.79 -15.88
C GLN A 179 1.72 -3.43 -14.54
N THR A 180 2.34 -2.53 -13.77
CA THR A 180 1.73 -2.02 -12.53
C THR A 180 0.41 -1.29 -12.84
N ALA A 181 0.40 -0.44 -13.88
CA ALA A 181 -0.82 0.25 -14.33
C ALA A 181 -1.91 -0.73 -14.76
N GLU A 182 -1.57 -1.75 -15.54
CA GLU A 182 -2.51 -2.77 -16.02
C GLU A 182 -3.12 -3.56 -14.88
N ILE A 183 -2.30 -4.02 -13.93
CA ILE A 183 -2.77 -4.78 -12.76
C ILE A 183 -3.70 -3.92 -11.90
N LEU A 184 -3.37 -2.65 -11.66
CA LEU A 184 -4.22 -1.72 -10.91
C LEU A 184 -5.52 -1.38 -11.64
N TYR A 185 -5.46 -1.20 -12.97
CA TYR A 185 -6.64 -0.96 -13.80
C TYR A 185 -7.61 -2.14 -13.70
N ASN A 186 -7.09 -3.36 -13.87
CA ASN A 186 -7.89 -4.57 -13.76
C ASN A 186 -8.47 -4.76 -12.36
N TYR A 187 -7.69 -4.46 -11.32
CA TYR A 187 -8.17 -4.48 -9.93
C TYR A 187 -9.30 -3.47 -9.71
N ALA A 188 -9.13 -2.21 -10.13
CA ALA A 188 -10.15 -1.19 -10.03
C ALA A 188 -11.44 -1.60 -10.75
N HIS A 189 -11.30 -2.10 -11.99
CA HIS A 189 -12.42 -2.60 -12.78
C HIS A 189 -13.14 -3.77 -12.10
N SER A 190 -12.39 -4.73 -11.53
CA SER A 190 -12.97 -5.88 -10.83
C SER A 190 -13.74 -5.49 -9.57
N LYS A 191 -13.41 -4.35 -8.97
CA LYS A 191 -14.11 -3.78 -7.80
C LYS A 191 -15.27 -2.87 -8.18
N GLY A 192 -15.46 -2.59 -9.48
CA GLY A 192 -16.52 -1.70 -9.96
C GLY A 192 -16.22 -0.20 -9.82
N TYR A 193 -14.96 0.16 -9.56
CA TYR A 193 -14.55 1.57 -9.55
C TYR A 193 -14.57 2.16 -10.97
N ASP A 194 -14.74 3.48 -11.07
CA ASP A 194 -14.70 4.16 -12.36
C ASP A 194 -13.27 4.15 -12.94
N VAL A 195 -13.14 3.51 -14.09
CA VAL A 195 -11.89 3.43 -14.85
C VAL A 195 -12.03 4.11 -16.23
N SER A 196 -12.96 5.05 -16.37
CA SER A 196 -13.26 5.74 -17.63
C SER A 196 -12.32 6.90 -17.96
N ALA A 197 -11.74 7.55 -16.95
CA ALA A 197 -10.85 8.69 -17.13
C ALA A 197 -9.64 8.34 -18.03
N ARG A 198 -9.22 9.33 -18.85
CA ARG A 198 -8.08 9.18 -19.76
C ARG A 198 -7.23 10.46 -19.79
N ALA A 199 -5.94 10.29 -19.73
CA ALA A 199 -4.96 11.36 -19.98
C ALA A 199 -4.32 11.21 -21.36
N ASP A 200 -3.89 12.31 -21.93
CA ASP A 200 -3.09 12.32 -23.13
C ASP A 200 -1.63 11.98 -22.77
N LEU A 201 -1.17 10.79 -23.15
CA LEU A 201 0.19 10.35 -22.87
C LEU A 201 1.22 10.97 -23.84
N THR A 202 0.80 11.59 -24.94
CA THR A 202 1.73 12.20 -25.92
C THR A 202 2.51 13.37 -25.37
N VAL A 203 2.14 13.89 -24.22
CA VAL A 203 2.89 14.91 -23.47
C VAL A 203 4.23 14.40 -22.93
N PHE A 204 4.41 13.08 -22.85
CA PHE A 204 5.65 12.46 -22.42
C PHE A 204 6.53 12.11 -23.62
N PRO A 205 7.84 12.44 -23.59
CA PRO A 205 8.71 12.22 -24.73
C PRO A 205 8.91 10.74 -25.11
N ASP A 206 8.66 9.84 -24.19
CA ASP A 206 8.77 8.39 -24.36
C ASP A 206 7.42 7.68 -24.53
N ALA A 207 6.34 8.40 -24.79
CA ALA A 207 5.00 7.83 -24.99
C ALA A 207 4.96 6.71 -26.06
N GLY A 208 5.79 6.84 -27.12
CA GLY A 208 5.91 5.84 -28.18
C GLY A 208 6.51 4.50 -27.75
N SER A 209 7.06 4.40 -26.53
CA SER A 209 7.56 3.15 -25.94
C SER A 209 6.52 2.38 -25.12
N VAL A 210 5.33 2.95 -24.94
CA VAL A 210 4.21 2.27 -24.26
C VAL A 210 3.74 1.10 -25.12
N SER A 211 3.62 -0.08 -24.50
CA SER A 211 3.04 -1.26 -25.17
C SER A 211 1.57 -1.02 -25.47
N GLY A 212 1.11 -1.39 -26.67
CA GLY A 212 -0.28 -1.15 -27.09
C GLY A 212 -1.33 -1.76 -26.14
N TRP A 213 -1.01 -2.88 -25.47
CA TRP A 213 -1.89 -3.49 -24.48
C TRP A 213 -2.00 -2.67 -23.20
N ALA A 214 -0.97 -1.86 -22.83
CA ALA A 214 -0.91 -1.09 -21.60
C ALA A 214 -1.40 0.36 -21.76
N GLU A 215 -1.59 0.84 -22.99
CA GLU A 215 -1.93 2.23 -23.27
C GLU A 215 -3.17 2.71 -22.52
N LYS A 216 -4.23 1.89 -22.53
CA LYS A 216 -5.48 2.19 -21.83
C LYS A 216 -5.28 2.31 -20.32
N ALA A 217 -4.55 1.39 -19.73
CA ALA A 217 -4.30 1.36 -18.29
C ALA A 217 -3.36 2.47 -17.84
N LEU A 218 -2.30 2.76 -18.59
CA LEU A 218 -1.41 3.89 -18.30
C LEU A 218 -2.11 5.23 -18.45
N SER A 219 -2.93 5.41 -19.49
CA SER A 219 -3.72 6.63 -19.67
C SER A 219 -4.69 6.85 -18.52
N TRP A 220 -5.36 5.79 -18.06
CA TRP A 220 -6.19 5.86 -16.85
C TRP A 220 -5.37 6.16 -15.59
N ALA A 221 -4.27 5.43 -15.36
CA ALA A 221 -3.44 5.62 -14.17
C ALA A 221 -2.84 7.02 -14.09
N ASN A 222 -2.49 7.62 -15.23
CA ASN A 222 -2.04 9.00 -15.28
C ASN A 222 -3.20 9.98 -15.01
N ALA A 223 -4.37 9.79 -15.62
CA ALA A 223 -5.55 10.63 -15.36
C ALA A 223 -6.00 10.60 -13.90
N ALA A 224 -5.88 9.45 -13.24
CA ALA A 224 -6.18 9.26 -11.81
C ALA A 224 -5.04 9.73 -10.87
N GLY A 225 -3.94 10.27 -11.40
CA GLY A 225 -2.81 10.75 -10.60
C GLY A 225 -1.98 9.64 -9.94
N LEU A 226 -2.08 8.40 -10.42
CA LEU A 226 -1.37 7.25 -9.86
C LEU A 226 0.07 7.14 -10.39
N ILE A 227 0.24 7.37 -11.70
CA ILE A 227 1.53 7.31 -12.39
C ILE A 227 1.75 8.62 -13.16
N ASN A 228 2.51 9.54 -12.56
CA ASN A 228 2.73 10.89 -13.08
C ASN A 228 4.09 11.07 -13.79
N GLY A 229 4.75 9.96 -14.11
CA GLY A 229 6.08 9.97 -14.70
C GLY A 229 7.20 9.92 -13.66
N THR A 230 8.41 9.93 -14.15
CA THR A 230 9.66 10.02 -13.37
C THR A 230 10.63 10.98 -14.05
N VAL A 231 11.48 11.63 -13.27
CA VAL A 231 12.48 12.55 -13.84
C VAL A 231 13.75 11.78 -14.19
N ARG A 232 14.15 11.87 -15.46
CA ARG A 232 15.42 11.34 -15.96
C ARG A 232 16.05 12.39 -16.86
N ASP A 233 17.31 12.73 -16.61
CA ASP A 233 18.06 13.74 -17.35
C ASP A 233 17.34 15.10 -17.50
N GLY A 234 16.64 15.50 -16.43
CA GLY A 234 15.89 16.76 -16.37
C GLY A 234 14.55 16.75 -17.12
N GLN A 235 14.14 15.63 -17.67
CA GLN A 235 12.85 15.46 -18.34
C GLN A 235 11.94 14.53 -17.55
N THR A 236 10.63 14.83 -17.56
CA THR A 236 9.63 13.90 -17.03
C THR A 236 9.24 12.91 -18.12
N ILE A 237 9.45 11.62 -17.87
CA ILE A 237 9.15 10.51 -18.76
C ILE A 237 8.20 9.53 -18.10
N LEU A 238 7.46 8.74 -18.86
CA LEU A 238 6.61 7.66 -18.34
C LEU A 238 7.42 6.48 -17.81
N ASP A 239 8.51 6.16 -18.51
CA ASP A 239 9.37 4.99 -18.28
C ASP A 239 8.56 3.68 -18.21
N PRO A 240 7.73 3.36 -19.22
CA PRO A 240 6.75 2.28 -19.12
C PRO A 240 7.39 0.92 -18.90
N GLN A 241 8.56 0.67 -19.49
CA GLN A 241 9.33 -0.57 -19.36
C GLN A 241 10.24 -0.58 -18.12
N GLY A 242 10.39 0.55 -17.44
CA GLY A 242 11.15 0.66 -16.20
C GLY A 242 10.49 -0.14 -15.07
N SER A 243 11.31 -0.81 -14.26
CA SER A 243 10.81 -1.55 -13.11
C SER A 243 10.32 -0.61 -12.01
N ALA A 244 9.20 -0.96 -11.37
CA ALA A 244 8.67 -0.21 -10.25
C ALA A 244 9.38 -0.58 -8.94
N SER A 245 9.81 0.44 -8.17
CA SER A 245 10.36 0.22 -6.84
C SER A 245 9.27 0.10 -5.76
N ARG A 246 9.63 -0.43 -4.60
CA ARG A 246 8.72 -0.55 -3.45
C ARG A 246 8.18 0.82 -3.02
N ALA A 247 9.01 1.85 -2.99
CA ALA A 247 8.58 3.21 -2.69
C ALA A 247 7.58 3.77 -3.72
N GLN A 248 7.84 3.53 -5.00
CA GLN A 248 6.92 3.94 -6.06
C GLN A 248 5.58 3.23 -5.96
N VAL A 249 5.58 1.92 -5.73
CA VAL A 249 4.32 1.17 -5.57
C VAL A 249 3.57 1.60 -4.31
N ALA A 250 4.27 1.87 -3.19
CA ALA A 250 3.63 2.40 -1.98
C ALA A 250 2.93 3.75 -2.25
N MET A 251 3.58 4.66 -3.00
CA MET A 251 2.99 5.95 -3.39
C MET A 251 1.78 5.75 -4.32
N ILE A 252 1.91 4.88 -5.31
CA ILE A 252 0.82 4.57 -6.23
C ILE A 252 -0.40 4.04 -5.47
N LEU A 253 -0.20 3.17 -4.48
CA LEU A 253 -1.30 2.58 -3.69
C LEU A 253 -1.93 3.58 -2.73
N MET A 254 -1.14 4.46 -2.11
CA MET A 254 -1.67 5.55 -1.30
C MET A 254 -2.58 6.45 -2.14
N ASN A 255 -2.10 6.90 -3.31
CA ASN A 255 -2.89 7.69 -4.24
C ASN A 255 -4.12 6.91 -4.76
N TYR A 256 -3.97 5.60 -5.01
CA TYR A 256 -5.09 4.75 -5.45
C TYR A 256 -6.23 4.75 -4.42
N VAL A 257 -5.91 4.58 -3.14
CA VAL A 257 -6.95 4.64 -2.09
C VAL A 257 -7.54 6.03 -2.00
N GLU A 258 -6.74 7.08 -2.08
CA GLU A 258 -7.20 8.46 -1.97
C GLU A 258 -8.07 8.89 -3.16
N HIS A 259 -7.64 8.58 -4.40
CA HIS A 259 -8.25 9.14 -5.62
C HIS A 259 -9.24 8.19 -6.31
N VAL A 260 -9.22 6.89 -6.00
CA VAL A 260 -10.06 5.88 -6.67
C VAL A 260 -11.03 5.20 -5.71
N VAL A 261 -10.57 4.86 -4.49
CA VAL A 261 -11.44 4.17 -3.52
C VAL A 261 -12.32 5.15 -2.76
N ASN A 262 -11.77 6.32 -2.40
CA ASN A 262 -12.45 7.34 -1.60
C ASN A 262 -13.06 8.49 -2.46
N ALA A 263 -13.00 8.36 -3.80
CA ALA A 263 -13.51 9.38 -4.74
C ALA A 263 -15.04 9.48 -4.76
#